data_4daed29468d01813b078d03948e63f72
#
_entry.id   4daed29468d01813b078d03948e63f72
#
_cell.length_a   1.000
_cell.length_b   1.000
_cell.length_c   1.000
_cell.angle_alpha   90.00
_cell.angle_beta   90.00
_cell.angle_gamma   90.00
#
_symmetry.space_group_name_H-M   'P 1'
#
loop_
_entity.id
_entity.type
_entity.pdbx_description
1 polymer ?
#
loop_
_entity_poly.entity_id
_entity_poly.type
_entity_poly.pdbx_seq_one_letter_code
_entity_poly.pdbx_strand_id
1 'polypeptide(L)'
;MYRYWPEFIGKIEVCPIQLPGRENRFHEPTYSSYEHLAESLNEALLPYMDRPFAFFGHCGSALPSYEASIQLIQQGGPVPSHLFISSQVAPHQGPYGRFLALDDRELAAEIELLITKMGGTPLPDMIALNTGIMRSDLEANRRYKQMSPACLPFPITAIGWNGDKEVDPLLLSGWSEYGQAAFKVLDGDHHHFLQAPLELLSTIAEAMRPYM
;
A
#
# COMPACT_ATOMS: atom_id res chain seq x y z
N MET A 1 11.87 3.21 -0.43
CA MET A 1 11.19 2.05 0.17
C MET A 1 11.53 0.74 -0.59
N TYR A 2 11.29 0.63 -1.88
CA TYR A 2 11.47 -0.61 -2.69
C TYR A 2 12.88 -0.84 -3.23
N ARG A 3 13.93 -0.31 -2.62
CA ARG A 3 15.32 -0.37 -3.12
C ARG A 3 15.92 -1.80 -3.22
N TYR A 4 15.34 -2.77 -2.51
CA TYR A 4 15.77 -4.18 -2.58
C TYR A 4 14.90 -5.03 -3.51
N TRP A 5 13.84 -4.45 -4.05
CA TRP A 5 13.02 -5.15 -5.02
C TRP A 5 13.77 -5.25 -6.35
N PRO A 6 13.67 -6.38 -7.05
CA PRO A 6 14.27 -6.53 -8.35
C PRO A 6 13.54 -5.65 -9.39
N GLU A 7 14.24 -5.25 -10.44
CA GLU A 7 13.64 -4.56 -11.57
C GLU A 7 12.60 -5.43 -12.29
N PHE A 8 12.79 -6.76 -12.27
CA PHE A 8 11.88 -7.72 -12.86
C PHE A 8 11.61 -8.90 -11.94
N ILE A 9 10.35 -9.34 -11.87
CA ILE A 9 9.91 -10.60 -11.27
C ILE A 9 9.56 -11.55 -12.43
N GLY A 10 10.54 -12.32 -12.90
CA GLY A 10 10.41 -13.06 -14.16
C GLY A 10 10.26 -12.12 -15.36
N LYS A 11 9.07 -12.05 -15.95
CA LYS A 11 8.74 -11.13 -17.06
C LYS A 11 7.97 -9.88 -16.59
N ILE A 12 7.67 -9.77 -15.32
CA ILE A 12 6.90 -8.65 -14.74
C ILE A 12 7.88 -7.54 -14.40
N GLU A 13 7.75 -6.40 -15.04
CA GLU A 13 8.47 -5.19 -14.67
C GLU A 13 7.94 -4.62 -13.35
N VAL A 14 8.84 -4.26 -12.44
CA VAL A 14 8.49 -3.65 -11.14
C VAL A 14 8.67 -2.14 -11.24
N CYS A 15 7.59 -1.39 -11.10
CA CYS A 15 7.57 0.06 -11.17
C CYS A 15 7.29 0.66 -9.77
N PRO A 16 8.31 0.97 -8.95
CA PRO A 16 8.14 1.59 -7.66
C PRO A 16 7.59 3.02 -7.81
N ILE A 17 6.51 3.33 -7.10
CA ILE A 17 5.88 4.64 -7.14
C ILE A 17 6.32 5.47 -5.94
N GLN A 18 6.88 6.65 -6.18
CA GLN A 18 7.19 7.64 -5.16
C GLN A 18 6.00 8.57 -4.97
N LEU A 19 5.40 8.54 -3.77
CA LEU A 19 4.29 9.42 -3.43
C LEU A 19 4.76 10.87 -3.20
N PRO A 20 3.88 11.87 -3.39
CA PRO A 20 4.22 13.28 -3.14
C PRO A 20 4.49 13.54 -1.65
N GLY A 21 5.20 14.61 -1.37
CA GLY A 21 5.53 15.06 -0.02
C GLY A 21 6.69 14.32 0.64
N ARG A 22 7.36 13.35 -0.03
CA ARG A 22 8.43 12.55 0.58
C ARG A 22 9.60 12.27 -0.35
N GLU A 23 10.76 11.96 0.23
CA GLU A 23 12.03 11.70 -0.48
C GLU A 23 12.35 12.80 -1.52
N ASN A 24 12.58 12.43 -2.79
CA ASN A 24 12.89 13.40 -3.87
C ASN A 24 11.70 14.28 -4.28
N ARG A 25 10.48 13.98 -3.79
CA ARG A 25 9.26 14.76 -4.00
C ARG A 25 8.82 15.53 -2.74
N PHE A 26 9.72 15.76 -1.78
CA PHE A 26 9.40 16.38 -0.49
C PHE A 26 8.90 17.84 -0.59
N HIS A 27 9.18 18.52 -1.68
CA HIS A 27 8.68 19.86 -1.95
C HIS A 27 7.22 19.90 -2.44
N GLU A 28 6.68 18.77 -2.85
CA GLU A 28 5.30 18.68 -3.30
C GLU A 28 4.35 18.57 -2.10
N PRO A 29 3.14 19.16 -2.17
CA PRO A 29 2.16 18.98 -1.12
C PRO A 29 1.78 17.52 -0.98
N THR A 30 1.57 17.08 0.26
CA THR A 30 1.01 15.75 0.54
C THR A 30 -0.45 15.69 0.08
N TYR A 31 -0.96 14.47 -0.14
CA TYR A 31 -2.37 14.27 -0.46
C TYR A 31 -3.27 14.44 0.77
N SER A 32 -4.51 14.88 0.56
CA SER A 32 -5.50 15.12 1.61
C SER A 32 -6.50 13.97 1.78
N SER A 33 -6.63 13.11 0.76
CA SER A 33 -7.50 11.93 0.77
C SER A 33 -6.98 10.86 -0.19
N TYR A 34 -7.44 9.63 -0.04
CA TYR A 34 -7.06 8.54 -0.94
C TYR A 34 -7.68 8.69 -2.33
N GLU A 35 -8.86 9.29 -2.42
CA GLU A 35 -9.53 9.58 -3.69
C GLU A 35 -8.70 10.54 -4.55
N HIS A 36 -8.22 11.64 -3.95
CA HIS A 36 -7.36 12.60 -4.65
C HIS A 36 -6.00 12.00 -5.02
N LEU A 37 -5.42 11.18 -4.12
CA LEU A 37 -4.18 10.47 -4.44
C LEU A 37 -4.38 9.50 -5.60
N ALA A 38 -5.48 8.74 -5.62
CA ALA A 38 -5.80 7.77 -6.65
C ALA A 38 -6.01 8.44 -8.01
N GLU A 39 -6.71 9.57 -8.06
CA GLU A 39 -6.87 10.38 -9.28
C GLU A 39 -5.52 10.78 -9.86
N SER A 40 -4.64 11.37 -9.02
CA SER A 40 -3.31 11.79 -9.43
C SER A 40 -2.41 10.62 -9.86
N LEU A 41 -2.54 9.46 -9.19
CA LEU A 41 -1.80 8.24 -9.55
C LEU A 41 -2.27 7.72 -10.90
N ASN A 42 -3.57 7.63 -11.12
CA ASN A 42 -4.13 7.11 -12.36
C ASN A 42 -3.74 7.98 -13.56
N GLU A 43 -3.81 9.31 -13.42
CA GLU A 43 -3.34 10.24 -14.46
C GLU A 43 -1.85 10.02 -14.79
N ALA A 44 -1.01 9.93 -13.77
CA ALA A 44 0.44 9.76 -13.94
C ALA A 44 0.83 8.38 -14.51
N LEU A 45 0.06 7.34 -14.18
CA LEU A 45 0.36 5.95 -14.56
C LEU A 45 -0.29 5.53 -15.87
N LEU A 46 -1.29 6.26 -16.39
CA LEU A 46 -2.00 5.92 -17.62
C LEU A 46 -1.08 5.58 -18.81
N PRO A 47 0.05 6.29 -19.05
CA PRO A 47 0.97 5.95 -20.13
C PRO A 47 1.67 4.58 -19.99
N TYR A 48 1.66 3.98 -18.79
CA TYR A 48 2.29 2.69 -18.48
C TYR A 48 1.30 1.53 -18.42
N MET A 49 -0.01 1.82 -18.60
CA MET A 49 -1.11 0.85 -18.54
C MET A 49 -1.51 0.31 -19.92
N ASP A 50 -0.60 0.33 -20.90
CA ASP A 50 -0.78 -0.18 -22.27
C ASP A 50 -0.68 -1.72 -22.37
N ARG A 51 -0.40 -2.38 -21.26
CA ARG A 51 -0.20 -3.82 -21.09
C ARG A 51 -0.83 -4.31 -19.79
N PRO A 52 -0.96 -5.65 -19.57
CA PRO A 52 -1.44 -6.17 -18.29
C PRO A 52 -0.61 -5.64 -17.12
N PHE A 53 -1.27 -5.09 -16.11
CA PHE A 53 -0.64 -4.53 -14.92
C PHE A 53 -1.38 -4.93 -13.65
N ALA A 54 -0.71 -4.82 -12.51
CA ALA A 54 -1.26 -5.04 -11.19
C ALA A 54 -0.78 -3.96 -10.22
N PHE A 55 -1.58 -3.70 -9.20
CA PHE A 55 -1.13 -2.89 -8.08
C PHE A 55 -0.67 -3.78 -6.91
N PHE A 56 0.41 -3.35 -6.26
CA PHE A 56 0.84 -3.89 -4.97
C PHE A 56 0.84 -2.75 -3.95
N GLY A 57 0.02 -2.88 -2.92
CA GLY A 57 -0.03 -1.95 -1.79
C GLY A 57 0.25 -2.66 -0.47
N HIS A 58 1.15 -2.09 0.34
CA HIS A 58 1.43 -2.57 1.69
C HIS A 58 1.03 -1.52 2.71
N CYS A 59 0.30 -1.91 3.76
CA CYS A 59 -0.13 -1.04 4.85
C CYS A 59 -0.81 0.24 4.32
N GLY A 60 -0.26 1.42 4.59
CA GLY A 60 -0.81 2.71 4.17
C GLY A 60 -0.97 2.92 2.66
N SER A 61 -0.32 2.10 1.80
CA SER A 61 -0.50 2.17 0.34
C SER A 61 -1.55 1.19 -0.21
N ALA A 62 -2.06 0.29 0.62
CA ALA A 62 -3.02 -0.73 0.19
C ALA A 62 -4.38 -0.12 -0.20
N LEU A 63 -4.94 0.73 0.66
CA LEU A 63 -6.23 1.39 0.40
C LEU A 63 -6.16 2.36 -0.79
N PRO A 64 -5.12 3.20 -0.96
CA PRO A 64 -4.94 3.96 -2.20
C PRO A 64 -4.85 3.11 -3.47
N SER A 65 -4.21 1.94 -3.41
CA SER A 65 -4.13 1.03 -4.56
C SER A 65 -5.50 0.45 -4.94
N TYR A 66 -6.33 0.13 -3.93
CA TYR A 66 -7.72 -0.27 -4.15
C TYR A 66 -8.54 0.88 -4.73
N GLU A 67 -8.43 2.09 -4.16
CA GLU A 67 -9.15 3.27 -4.64
C GLU A 67 -8.77 3.62 -6.09
N ALA A 68 -7.48 3.57 -6.43
CA ALA A 68 -7.03 3.77 -7.81
C ALA A 68 -7.66 2.75 -8.77
N SER A 69 -7.76 1.49 -8.35
CA SER A 69 -8.42 0.44 -9.13
C SER A 69 -9.91 0.73 -9.36
N ILE A 70 -10.63 1.17 -8.33
CA ILE A 70 -12.06 1.52 -8.44
C ILE A 70 -12.26 2.70 -9.38
N GLN A 71 -11.46 3.75 -9.26
CA GLN A 71 -11.58 4.94 -10.12
C GLN A 71 -11.29 4.61 -11.59
N LEU A 72 -10.29 3.78 -11.90
CA LEU A 72 -10.04 3.32 -13.27
C LEU A 72 -11.25 2.61 -13.84
N ILE A 73 -11.89 1.72 -13.09
CA ILE A 73 -13.10 1.01 -13.52
C ILE A 73 -14.26 1.99 -13.76
N GLN A 74 -14.50 2.90 -12.82
CA GLN A 74 -15.61 3.87 -12.89
C GLN A 74 -15.45 4.85 -14.06
N GLN A 75 -14.22 5.18 -14.42
CA GLN A 75 -13.89 6.07 -15.52
C GLN A 75 -13.82 5.35 -16.88
N GLY A 76 -14.03 4.02 -16.91
CA GLY A 76 -13.88 3.22 -18.13
C GLY A 76 -12.45 3.13 -18.65
N GLY A 77 -11.47 3.31 -17.75
CA GLY A 77 -10.05 3.23 -18.03
C GLY A 77 -9.51 1.79 -18.09
N PRO A 78 -8.19 1.63 -18.19
CA PRO A 78 -7.55 0.31 -18.16
C PRO A 78 -7.86 -0.43 -16.86
N VAL A 79 -8.23 -1.70 -16.96
CA VAL A 79 -8.58 -2.54 -15.81
C VAL A 79 -7.35 -3.30 -15.33
N PRO A 80 -6.97 -3.20 -14.04
CA PRO A 80 -5.89 -4.01 -13.49
C PRO A 80 -6.16 -5.51 -13.66
N SER A 81 -5.12 -6.29 -13.86
CA SER A 81 -5.22 -7.75 -13.91
C SER A 81 -5.26 -8.38 -12.52
N HIS A 82 -4.74 -7.68 -11.51
CA HIS A 82 -4.67 -8.17 -10.12
C HIS A 82 -4.47 -7.02 -9.14
N LEU A 83 -4.93 -7.22 -7.89
CA LEU A 83 -4.62 -6.35 -6.76
C LEU A 83 -3.97 -7.18 -5.64
N PHE A 84 -2.76 -6.79 -5.26
CA PHE A 84 -2.05 -7.37 -4.11
C PHE A 84 -2.15 -6.40 -2.93
N ILE A 85 -2.78 -6.86 -1.86
CA ILE A 85 -2.92 -6.12 -0.60
C ILE A 85 -2.08 -6.81 0.45
N SER A 86 -1.18 -6.08 1.08
CA SER A 86 -0.34 -6.61 2.15
C SER A 86 -0.53 -5.82 3.44
N SER A 87 -0.75 -6.51 4.55
CA SER A 87 -0.88 -5.92 5.90
C SER A 87 -1.85 -4.75 6.00
N GLN A 88 -3.06 -4.90 5.47
CA GLN A 88 -4.11 -3.89 5.60
C GLN A 88 -5.50 -4.53 5.60
N VAL A 89 -6.32 -4.15 6.55
CA VAL A 89 -7.74 -4.55 6.62
C VAL A 89 -8.54 -3.98 5.45
N ALA A 90 -9.67 -4.59 5.16
CA ALA A 90 -10.55 -4.13 4.10
C ALA A 90 -11.15 -2.73 4.41
N PRO A 91 -11.52 -1.93 3.40
CA PRO A 91 -11.98 -0.55 3.59
C PRO A 91 -13.12 -0.38 4.60
N HIS A 92 -14.10 -1.29 4.62
CA HIS A 92 -15.25 -1.23 5.55
C HIS A 92 -14.87 -1.48 7.02
N GLN A 93 -13.69 -2.06 7.28
CA GLN A 93 -13.14 -2.29 8.62
C GLN A 93 -12.30 -1.11 9.13
N GLY A 94 -12.11 -0.09 8.29
CA GLY A 94 -11.36 1.12 8.63
C GLY A 94 -12.16 2.18 9.42
N PRO A 95 -11.46 3.20 9.95
CA PRO A 95 -10.01 3.40 9.89
C PRO A 95 -9.25 2.42 10.79
N TYR A 96 -8.12 1.91 10.33
CA TYR A 96 -7.34 0.93 11.06
C TYR A 96 -5.84 1.30 11.07
N GLY A 97 -5.18 1.09 12.21
CA GLY A 97 -3.75 1.30 12.40
C GLY A 97 -3.41 1.85 13.79
N ARG A 98 -2.31 1.37 14.38
CA ARG A 98 -1.88 1.70 15.75
C ARG A 98 -1.54 3.18 15.95
N PHE A 99 -1.12 3.86 14.90
CA PHE A 99 -0.76 5.28 14.96
C PHE A 99 -1.97 6.24 15.00
N LEU A 100 -3.17 5.75 14.72
CA LEU A 100 -4.37 6.59 14.68
C LEU A 100 -4.72 7.25 16.03
N ALA A 101 -4.39 6.60 17.14
CA ALA A 101 -4.67 7.10 18.47
C ALA A 101 -3.58 8.02 19.04
N LEU A 102 -2.40 8.11 18.37
CA LEU A 102 -1.26 8.84 18.90
C LEU A 102 -1.40 10.36 18.71
N ASP A 103 -0.98 11.11 19.72
CA ASP A 103 -0.74 12.54 19.60
C ASP A 103 0.55 12.84 18.83
N ASP A 104 0.87 14.12 18.60
CA ASP A 104 2.03 14.52 17.81
C ASP A 104 3.35 14.16 18.48
N ARG A 105 3.41 14.19 19.81
CA ARG A 105 4.60 13.83 20.56
C ARG A 105 4.86 12.31 20.52
N GLU A 106 3.81 11.55 20.74
CA GLU A 106 3.87 10.09 20.65
C GLU A 106 4.22 9.63 19.24
N LEU A 107 3.63 10.26 18.22
CA LEU A 107 3.92 9.96 16.82
C LEU A 107 5.37 10.30 16.46
N ALA A 108 5.90 11.45 16.92
CA ALA A 108 7.29 11.81 16.71
C ALA A 108 8.26 10.79 17.35
N ALA A 109 7.95 10.28 18.55
CA ALA A 109 8.74 9.25 19.19
C ALA A 109 8.72 7.91 18.41
N GLU A 110 7.58 7.51 17.87
CA GLU A 110 7.47 6.34 17.02
C GLU A 110 8.26 6.50 15.69
N ILE A 111 8.22 7.69 15.08
CA ILE A 111 9.01 8.00 13.89
C ILE A 111 10.50 7.92 14.17
N GLU A 112 10.96 8.43 15.30
CA GLU A 112 12.36 8.32 15.75
C GLU A 112 12.80 6.85 15.84
N LEU A 113 11.97 6.01 16.47
CA LEU A 113 12.21 4.57 16.58
C LEU A 113 12.23 3.89 15.20
N LEU A 114 11.31 4.24 14.29
CA LEU A 114 11.26 3.68 12.94
C LEU A 114 12.51 4.05 12.13
N ILE A 115 12.93 5.34 12.15
CA ILE A 115 14.16 5.78 11.48
C ILE A 115 15.37 4.99 11.98
N THR A 116 15.48 4.83 13.29
CA THR A 116 16.58 4.06 13.91
C THR A 116 16.53 2.58 13.52
N LYS A 117 15.36 1.95 13.58
CA LYS A 117 15.16 0.53 13.20
C LYS A 117 15.52 0.29 11.72
N MET A 118 15.28 1.27 10.86
CA MET A 118 15.63 1.20 9.43
C MET A 118 17.11 1.55 9.14
N GLY A 119 17.93 1.76 10.19
CA GLY A 119 19.36 2.06 10.07
C GLY A 119 19.66 3.52 9.72
N GLY A 120 18.69 4.42 9.84
CA GLY A 120 18.87 5.86 9.67
C GLY A 120 19.30 6.55 10.96
N THR A 121 19.74 7.82 10.83
CA THR A 121 20.01 8.70 11.99
C THR A 121 18.80 9.62 12.19
N PRO A 122 18.15 9.60 13.37
CA PRO A 122 16.97 10.40 13.63
C PRO A 122 17.33 11.85 13.94
N LEU A 123 17.52 12.65 12.88
CA LEU A 123 17.75 14.10 13.02
C LEU A 123 16.42 14.81 13.32
N PRO A 124 16.42 15.87 14.17
CA PRO A 124 15.19 16.59 14.55
C PRO A 124 14.34 17.04 13.37
N ASP A 125 14.95 17.63 12.33
CA ASP A 125 14.25 18.09 11.14
C ASP A 125 13.63 16.93 10.34
N MET A 126 14.30 15.77 10.30
CA MET A 126 13.79 14.56 9.67
C MET A 126 12.61 13.98 10.45
N ILE A 127 12.68 13.97 11.78
CA ILE A 127 11.58 13.54 12.63
C ILE A 127 10.37 14.44 12.41
N ALA A 128 10.56 15.77 12.46
CA ALA A 128 9.47 16.73 12.25
C ALA A 128 8.82 16.57 10.87
N LEU A 129 9.62 16.47 9.80
CA LEU A 129 9.14 16.24 8.44
C LEU A 129 8.32 14.95 8.33
N ASN A 130 8.88 13.83 8.79
CA ASN A 130 8.21 12.53 8.70
C ASN A 130 6.96 12.45 9.59
N THR A 131 6.95 13.14 10.74
CA THR A 131 5.76 13.27 11.58
C THR A 131 4.64 14.00 10.85
N GLY A 132 4.96 15.10 10.16
CA GLY A 132 4.00 15.83 9.33
C GLY A 132 3.44 14.99 8.18
N ILE A 133 4.30 14.25 7.49
CA ILE A 133 3.88 13.32 6.42
C ILE A 133 2.95 12.23 6.97
N MET A 134 3.36 11.58 8.06
CA MET A 134 2.57 10.52 8.70
C MET A 134 1.21 11.06 9.18
N ARG A 135 1.16 12.30 9.71
CA ARG A 135 -0.10 12.93 10.13
C ARG A 135 -1.05 13.10 8.95
N SER A 136 -0.55 13.53 7.79
CA SER A 136 -1.36 13.63 6.57
C SER A 136 -1.88 12.27 6.11
N ASP A 137 -1.04 11.23 6.16
CA ASP A 137 -1.42 9.86 5.80
C ASP A 137 -2.51 9.31 6.73
N LEU A 138 -2.37 9.54 8.05
CA LEU A 138 -3.37 9.13 9.05
C LEU A 138 -4.68 9.88 8.89
N GLU A 139 -4.65 11.15 8.53
CA GLU A 139 -5.85 11.93 8.28
C GLU A 139 -6.60 11.44 7.03
N ALA A 140 -5.88 11.11 5.96
CA ALA A 140 -6.47 10.48 4.78
C ALA A 140 -7.10 9.12 5.13
N ASN A 141 -6.42 8.31 5.96
CA ASN A 141 -6.96 7.03 6.46
C ASN A 141 -8.26 7.23 7.27
N ARG A 142 -8.29 8.21 8.18
CA ARG A 142 -9.50 8.50 8.99
C ARG A 142 -10.70 8.92 8.15
N ARG A 143 -10.46 9.65 7.07
CA ARG A 143 -11.50 10.17 6.16
C ARG A 143 -12.01 9.11 5.20
N TYR A 144 -11.16 8.16 4.83
CA TYR A 144 -11.52 7.14 3.87
C TYR A 144 -12.55 6.17 4.45
N LYS A 145 -13.76 6.18 3.88
CA LYS A 145 -14.87 5.32 4.31
C LYS A 145 -15.58 4.77 3.09
N GLN A 146 -15.58 3.47 2.98
CA GLN A 146 -16.42 2.75 2.03
C GLN A 146 -17.63 2.16 2.79
N MET A 147 -18.80 2.75 2.58
CA MET A 147 -20.03 2.31 3.24
C MET A 147 -20.56 0.98 2.70
N SER A 148 -20.18 0.63 1.47
CA SER A 148 -20.54 -0.63 0.83
C SER A 148 -19.37 -1.14 0.01
N PRO A 149 -19.03 -2.44 0.09
CA PRO A 149 -17.99 -3.03 -0.72
C PRO A 149 -18.26 -2.85 -2.21
N ALA A 150 -17.29 -2.32 -2.95
CA ALA A 150 -17.31 -2.29 -4.40
C ALA A 150 -16.46 -3.45 -4.92
N CYS A 151 -17.13 -4.46 -5.49
CA CYS A 151 -16.44 -5.65 -5.99
C CYS A 151 -15.59 -5.32 -7.22
N LEU A 152 -14.34 -5.78 -7.18
CA LEU A 152 -13.42 -5.71 -8.30
C LEU A 152 -13.71 -6.84 -9.30
N PRO A 153 -13.65 -6.58 -10.62
CA PRO A 153 -13.87 -7.59 -11.65
C PRO A 153 -12.64 -8.49 -11.89
N PHE A 154 -11.58 -8.34 -11.11
CA PHE A 154 -10.33 -9.08 -11.16
C PHE A 154 -9.93 -9.57 -9.78
N PRO A 155 -9.04 -10.58 -9.68
CA PRO A 155 -8.70 -11.20 -8.40
C PRO A 155 -7.88 -10.31 -7.48
N ILE A 156 -8.03 -10.56 -6.17
CA ILE A 156 -7.27 -9.95 -5.08
C ILE A 156 -6.42 -11.04 -4.42
N THR A 157 -5.16 -10.72 -4.09
CA THR A 157 -4.39 -11.54 -3.13
C THR A 157 -4.11 -10.72 -1.89
N ALA A 158 -4.72 -11.11 -0.77
CA ALA A 158 -4.48 -10.51 0.54
C ALA A 158 -3.35 -11.26 1.26
N ILE A 159 -2.28 -10.55 1.58
CA ILE A 159 -1.02 -11.08 2.10
C ILE A 159 -0.84 -10.61 3.54
N GLY A 160 -0.83 -11.55 4.48
CA GLY A 160 -0.47 -11.33 5.87
C GLY A 160 0.95 -11.85 6.16
N TRP A 161 1.53 -11.43 7.27
CA TRP A 161 2.82 -11.89 7.77
C TRP A 161 2.64 -12.48 9.15
N ASN A 162 3.14 -13.68 9.40
CA ASN A 162 2.91 -14.41 10.65
C ASN A 162 3.51 -13.73 11.89
N GLY A 163 4.52 -12.87 11.71
CA GLY A 163 5.14 -12.06 12.75
C GLY A 163 4.69 -10.60 12.76
N ASP A 164 3.67 -10.24 11.98
CA ASP A 164 3.10 -8.89 11.95
C ASP A 164 2.40 -8.56 13.28
N LYS A 165 2.87 -7.52 13.95
CA LYS A 165 2.27 -7.03 15.21
C LYS A 165 1.32 -5.85 15.00
N GLU A 166 1.21 -5.36 13.76
CA GLU A 166 0.36 -4.23 13.41
C GLU A 166 -0.97 -4.68 12.83
N VAL A 167 -0.95 -5.72 11.99
CA VAL A 167 -2.16 -6.26 11.36
C VAL A 167 -2.16 -7.79 11.49
N ASP A 168 -3.06 -8.33 12.29
CA ASP A 168 -3.27 -9.78 12.37
C ASP A 168 -3.73 -10.30 10.99
N PRO A 169 -3.06 -11.32 10.41
CA PRO A 169 -3.47 -11.93 9.15
C PRO A 169 -4.94 -12.36 9.08
N LEU A 170 -5.55 -12.71 10.20
CA LEU A 170 -6.98 -13.10 10.27
C LEU A 170 -7.92 -11.95 9.91
N LEU A 171 -7.50 -10.70 10.15
CA LEU A 171 -8.29 -9.52 9.81
C LEU A 171 -8.38 -9.27 8.31
N LEU A 172 -7.51 -9.88 7.51
CA LEU A 172 -7.54 -9.74 6.06
C LEU A 172 -8.76 -10.41 5.41
N SER A 173 -9.46 -11.28 6.13
CA SER A 173 -10.66 -11.99 5.63
C SER A 173 -11.75 -11.05 5.10
N GLY A 174 -11.81 -9.81 5.59
CA GLY A 174 -12.74 -8.78 5.08
C GLY A 174 -12.59 -8.47 3.59
N TRP A 175 -11.43 -8.74 2.98
CA TRP A 175 -11.23 -8.54 1.54
C TRP A 175 -12.06 -9.48 0.67
N SER A 176 -12.62 -10.57 1.23
CA SER A 176 -13.55 -11.45 0.51
C SER A 176 -14.83 -10.75 0.04
N GLU A 177 -15.20 -9.63 0.67
CA GLU A 177 -16.36 -8.84 0.27
C GLU A 177 -16.11 -7.96 -0.97
N TYR A 178 -14.85 -7.84 -1.41
CA TYR A 178 -14.42 -6.95 -2.49
C TYR A 178 -14.15 -7.67 -3.82
N GLY A 179 -14.41 -8.96 -3.90
CA GLY A 179 -14.24 -9.77 -5.11
C GLY A 179 -13.65 -11.15 -4.84
N GLN A 180 -13.09 -11.75 -5.87
CA GLN A 180 -12.41 -13.03 -5.76
C GLN A 180 -11.08 -12.86 -5.00
N ALA A 181 -11.09 -13.11 -3.70
CA ALA A 181 -9.92 -12.94 -2.83
C ALA A 181 -9.25 -14.29 -2.52
N ALA A 182 -7.93 -14.34 -2.69
CA ALA A 182 -7.05 -15.39 -2.17
C ALA A 182 -6.27 -14.84 -0.97
N PHE A 183 -6.01 -15.68 0.03
CA PHE A 183 -5.31 -15.30 1.25
C PHE A 183 -4.00 -16.06 1.35
N LYS A 184 -2.92 -15.34 1.64
CA LYS A 184 -1.58 -15.89 1.89
C LYS A 184 -1.05 -15.37 3.21
N VAL A 185 -0.45 -16.24 4.01
CA VAL A 185 0.32 -15.84 5.19
C VAL A 185 1.76 -16.23 4.95
N LEU A 186 2.64 -15.24 4.93
CA LEU A 186 4.06 -15.38 4.68
C LEU A 186 4.85 -15.26 5.98
N ASP A 187 6.07 -15.80 6.01
CA ASP A 187 6.98 -15.65 7.13
C ASP A 187 7.60 -14.26 7.16
N GLY A 188 7.60 -13.64 8.32
CA GLY A 188 8.22 -12.32 8.54
C GLY A 188 7.40 -11.36 9.39
N ASP A 189 8.00 -10.20 9.67
CA ASP A 189 7.33 -9.08 10.36
C ASP A 189 6.68 -8.12 9.36
N HIS A 190 6.00 -7.08 9.89
CA HIS A 190 5.32 -6.04 9.11
C HIS A 190 6.21 -5.41 8.02
N HIS A 191 7.51 -5.28 8.25
CA HIS A 191 8.43 -4.62 7.33
C HIS A 191 9.22 -5.61 6.44
N HIS A 192 8.96 -6.91 6.55
CA HIS A 192 9.72 -7.93 5.82
C HIS A 192 9.56 -7.81 4.28
N PHE A 193 8.43 -7.30 3.81
CA PHE A 193 8.19 -7.04 2.38
C PHE A 193 9.27 -6.14 1.74
N LEU A 194 9.93 -5.27 2.53
CA LEU A 194 11.01 -4.38 2.05
C LEU A 194 12.20 -5.16 1.50
N GLN A 195 12.42 -6.38 1.98
CA GLN A 195 13.51 -7.27 1.57
C GLN A 195 13.20 -8.05 0.29
N ALA A 196 11.99 -7.87 -0.28
CA ALA A 196 11.51 -8.62 -1.44
C ALA A 196 11.70 -10.14 -1.29
N PRO A 197 11.20 -10.77 -0.21
CA PRO A 197 11.44 -12.19 0.04
C PRO A 197 10.91 -13.04 -1.13
N LEU A 198 11.62 -14.12 -1.44
CA LEU A 198 11.34 -14.97 -2.60
C LEU A 198 9.88 -15.48 -2.62
N GLU A 199 9.32 -15.78 -1.45
CA GLU A 199 7.94 -16.26 -1.34
C GLU A 199 6.93 -15.19 -1.77
N LEU A 200 7.15 -13.91 -1.40
CA LEU A 200 6.35 -12.78 -1.88
C LEU A 200 6.46 -12.63 -3.40
N LEU A 201 7.69 -12.63 -3.92
CA LEU A 201 7.92 -12.50 -5.37
C LEU A 201 7.30 -13.67 -6.15
N SER A 202 7.38 -14.89 -5.63
CA SER A 202 6.75 -16.08 -6.21
C SER A 202 5.22 -15.96 -6.20
N THR A 203 4.65 -15.46 -5.11
CA THR A 203 3.19 -15.22 -5.02
C THR A 203 2.73 -14.24 -6.10
N ILE A 204 3.46 -13.16 -6.31
CA ILE A 204 3.16 -12.18 -7.37
C ILE A 204 3.30 -12.83 -8.76
N ALA A 205 4.41 -13.54 -9.02
CA ALA A 205 4.66 -14.20 -10.29
C ALA A 205 3.59 -15.24 -10.64
N GLU A 206 3.17 -16.05 -9.68
CA GLU A 206 2.13 -17.07 -9.86
C GLU A 206 0.78 -16.45 -10.21
N ALA A 207 0.37 -15.42 -9.49
CA ALA A 207 -0.90 -14.74 -9.72
C ALA A 207 -0.94 -14.01 -11.08
N MET A 208 0.19 -13.48 -11.54
CA MET A 208 0.28 -12.76 -12.82
C MET A 208 0.55 -13.68 -14.03
N ARG A 209 0.84 -14.97 -13.82
CA ARG A 209 1.15 -15.93 -14.91
C ARG A 209 0.10 -15.97 -16.04
N PRO A 210 -1.22 -15.90 -15.76
CA PRO A 210 -2.23 -15.91 -16.83
C PRO A 210 -2.17 -14.72 -17.79
N TYR A 211 -1.46 -13.65 -17.42
CA TYR A 211 -1.44 -12.38 -18.15
C TYR A 211 -0.08 -12.10 -18.85
N MET A 212 0.86 -13.05 -18.78
CA MET A 212 2.21 -12.93 -19.33
C MET A 212 2.36 -13.54 -20.74
#